data_a5896280eb1b14dbd50a8cbb9907b574
#
_entry.id   a5896280eb1b14dbd50a8cbb9907b574
#
_cell.length_a   1.000
_cell.length_b   1.000
_cell.length_c   1.000
_cell.angle_alpha   90.00
_cell.angle_beta   90.00
_cell.angle_gamma   90.00
#
_symmetry.space_group_name_H-M   'P 1'
#
loop_
_entity.id
_entity.type
_entity.pdbx_description
1 polymer ?
#
loop_
_entity_poly.entity_id
_entity_poly.type
_entity_poly.pdbx_seq_one_letter_code
_entity_poly.pdbx_strand_id
1 'polypeptide(L)'
;PRLTVQAKVVAKRQNTTHHSHPAAGDASGAHGFHGTTSTSYYVTFEVESGDRIEFAVRGQDYGMLVEGDEGRLSFQGTRFLDFERDIGNGF
;
A
#
# COMPACT_ATOMS: atom_id res chain seq x y z
N PRO A 1 -10.03 3.47 18.07
CA PRO A 1 -8.90 4.19 18.68
C PRO A 1 -7.62 4.00 17.90
N ARG A 2 -6.85 5.05 17.84
CA ARG A 2 -5.57 5.06 17.14
C ARG A 2 -4.50 4.44 18.00
N LEU A 3 -3.73 3.53 17.42
CA LEU A 3 -2.59 2.91 18.10
C LEU A 3 -1.31 3.35 17.41
N THR A 4 -0.26 3.52 18.18
CA THR A 4 1.07 3.81 17.67
C THR A 4 2.03 2.82 18.28
N VAL A 5 2.74 2.09 17.44
CA VAL A 5 3.64 1.03 17.89
C VAL A 5 4.95 1.11 17.10
N GLN A 6 6.01 0.60 17.69
CA GLN A 6 7.27 0.46 16.99
C GLN A 6 7.15 -0.69 15.99
N ALA A 7 7.59 -0.46 14.77
CA ALA A 7 7.45 -1.46 13.72
C ALA A 7 8.56 -1.34 12.68
N LYS A 8 8.68 -2.38 11.88
CA LYS A 8 9.65 -2.45 10.79
C LYS A 8 8.92 -2.83 9.51
N VAL A 9 9.24 -2.15 8.43
CA VAL A 9 8.71 -2.51 7.11
C VAL A 9 9.44 -3.77 6.65
N VAL A 10 8.70 -4.86 6.47
CA VAL A 10 9.32 -6.14 6.09
C VAL A 10 8.96 -6.59 4.69
N ALA A 11 7.87 -6.09 4.12
CA ALA A 11 7.50 -6.46 2.76
C ALA A 11 6.60 -5.40 2.14
N LYS A 12 6.67 -5.30 0.83
CA LYS A 12 5.82 -4.40 0.05
C LYS A 12 5.33 -5.17 -1.16
N ARG A 13 4.07 -4.97 -1.52
CA ARG A 13 3.56 -5.56 -2.75
C ARG A 13 2.53 -4.64 -3.36
N GLN A 14 2.38 -4.75 -4.67
CA GLN A 14 1.31 -4.05 -5.37
C GLN A 14 0.53 -5.05 -6.20
N ASN A 15 -0.72 -4.75 -6.39
CA ASN A 15 -1.61 -5.58 -7.18
C ASN A 15 -2.28 -4.71 -8.21
N THR A 16 -2.12 -5.06 -9.47
CA THR A 16 -2.71 -4.30 -10.56
C THR A 16 -3.82 -5.12 -11.18
N THR A 17 -4.98 -4.51 -11.29
CA THR A 17 -6.14 -5.14 -11.89
C THR A 17 -6.51 -4.38 -13.16
N HIS A 18 -6.70 -5.12 -14.23
CA HIS A 18 -7.12 -4.55 -15.49
C HIS A 18 -8.60 -4.81 -15.69
N HIS A 19 -9.33 -3.76 -16.00
CA HIS A 19 -10.74 -3.84 -16.32
C HIS A 19 -10.91 -3.40 -17.75
N SER A 20 -11.33 -4.32 -18.59
CA SER A 20 -11.59 -4.06 -19.99
C SER A 20 -13.06 -4.31 -20.25
N HIS A 21 -13.72 -3.36 -20.88
CA HIS A 21 -15.12 -3.53 -21.27
C HIS A 21 -15.23 -3.33 -22.77
N PRO A 22 -15.91 -4.23 -23.50
CA PRO A 22 -16.26 -3.90 -24.85
C PRO A 22 -17.20 -2.70 -24.80
N ALA A 23 -17.02 -1.77 -25.73
CA ALA A 23 -17.91 -0.62 -25.81
C ALA A 23 -19.26 -1.09 -26.29
N ALA A 24 -20.20 -1.21 -25.38
CA ALA A 24 -21.51 -1.75 -25.68
C ALA A 24 -22.20 -0.89 -26.72
N GLY A 25 -22.69 -1.52 -27.77
CA GLY A 25 -23.39 -0.81 -28.81
C GLY A 25 -22.50 -0.09 -29.81
N ASP A 26 -21.23 -0.22 -29.70
CA ASP A 26 -20.31 0.39 -30.66
C ASP A 26 -20.25 -0.47 -31.91
N ALA A 27 -20.98 -0.08 -32.89
CA ALA A 27 -21.06 -0.84 -34.12
C ALA A 27 -19.83 -0.68 -34.98
N SER A 28 -19.03 0.33 -34.74
CA SER A 28 -17.86 0.55 -35.56
C SER A 28 -16.74 -0.41 -35.21
N GLY A 29 -16.71 -0.89 -34.00
CA GLY A 29 -15.65 -1.75 -33.54
C GLY A 29 -14.30 -1.08 -33.41
N ALA A 30 -14.20 0.17 -33.83
CA ALA A 30 -12.92 0.85 -33.86
C ALA A 30 -12.37 1.11 -32.46
N HIS A 31 -13.23 1.20 -31.51
CA HIS A 31 -12.86 1.48 -30.12
C HIS A 31 -13.60 0.50 -29.21
N GLY A 32 -13.45 -0.76 -29.48
CA GLY A 32 -14.22 -1.78 -28.80
C GLY A 32 -13.94 -1.96 -27.34
N PHE A 33 -12.93 -1.31 -26.80
CA PHE A 33 -12.56 -1.50 -25.40
C PHE A 33 -12.25 -0.19 -24.73
N HIS A 34 -12.78 -0.05 -23.54
CA HIS A 34 -12.33 0.95 -22.60
C HIS A 34 -11.57 0.22 -21.53
N GLY A 35 -10.27 0.46 -21.45
CA GLY A 35 -9.44 -0.18 -20.46
C GLY A 35 -9.27 0.75 -19.27
N THR A 36 -9.47 0.21 -18.08
CA THR A 36 -9.09 0.90 -16.86
C THR A 36 -8.14 0.02 -16.09
N THR A 37 -7.22 0.64 -15.41
CA THR A 37 -6.24 -0.07 -14.61
C THR A 37 -6.29 0.50 -13.20
N SER A 38 -6.41 -0.38 -12.23
CA SER A 38 -6.37 0.00 -10.83
C SER A 38 -5.21 -0.69 -10.17
N THR A 39 -4.44 0.04 -9.39
CA THR A 39 -3.33 -0.53 -8.64
C THR A 39 -3.57 -0.30 -7.16
N SER A 40 -3.46 -1.38 -6.40
CA SER A 40 -3.53 -1.34 -4.95
C SER A 40 -2.16 -1.62 -4.38
N TYR A 41 -1.83 -0.94 -3.31
CA TYR A 41 -0.52 -1.03 -2.69
C TYR A 41 -0.67 -1.54 -1.27
N TYR A 42 0.22 -2.45 -0.89
CA TYR A 42 0.18 -3.07 0.43
C TYR A 42 1.57 -3.10 1.03
N VAL A 43 1.63 -2.83 2.33
CA VAL A 43 2.89 -2.86 3.06
C VAL A 43 2.69 -3.70 4.31
N THR A 44 3.62 -4.60 4.56
CA THR A 44 3.60 -5.44 5.75
C THR A 44 4.61 -4.91 6.76
N PHE A 45 4.13 -4.73 7.98
CA PHE A 45 4.96 -4.28 9.09
C PHE A 45 5.08 -5.41 10.10
N GLU A 46 6.27 -5.53 10.68
CA GLU A 46 6.48 -6.42 11.80
C GLU A 46 6.57 -5.56 13.05
N VAL A 47 5.70 -5.84 14.01
CA VAL A 47 5.65 -5.08 15.26
C VAL A 47 6.49 -5.76 16.33
N GLU A 48 6.65 -5.10 17.48
CA GLU A 48 7.57 -5.57 18.51
C GLU A 48 7.29 -6.99 18.99
N SER A 49 6.03 -7.40 18.96
CA SER A 49 5.68 -8.76 19.36
C SER A 49 6.14 -9.83 18.37
N GLY A 50 6.61 -9.41 17.20
CA GLY A 50 6.93 -10.33 16.12
C GLY A 50 5.78 -10.57 15.16
N ASP A 51 4.61 -10.04 15.47
CA ASP A 51 3.46 -10.19 14.58
C ASP A 51 3.65 -9.34 13.33
N ARG A 52 3.12 -9.81 12.23
CA ARG A 52 3.16 -9.09 10.98
C ARG A 52 1.76 -8.70 10.58
N ILE A 53 1.62 -7.46 10.16
CA ILE A 53 0.33 -6.89 9.79
C ILE A 53 0.48 -6.23 8.43
N GLU A 54 -0.40 -6.59 7.49
CA GLU A 54 -0.40 -5.96 6.18
C GLU A 54 -1.49 -4.91 6.12
N PHE A 55 -1.13 -3.74 5.62
CA PHE A 55 -2.09 -2.65 5.42
C PHE A 55 -2.12 -2.23 3.96
N ALA A 56 -3.32 -1.88 3.50
CA ALA A 56 -3.46 -1.19 2.23
C ALA A 56 -3.03 0.26 2.47
N VAL A 57 -2.20 0.79 1.59
CA VAL A 57 -1.70 2.16 1.70
C VAL A 57 -1.89 2.88 0.37
N ARG A 58 -1.77 4.19 0.38
CA ARG A 58 -1.82 4.96 -0.84
C ARG A 58 -0.51 4.81 -1.60
N GLY A 59 -0.55 5.05 -2.91
CA GLY A 59 0.65 4.93 -3.73
C GLY A 59 1.79 5.82 -3.26
N GLN A 60 1.48 7.04 -2.80
CA GLN A 60 2.52 7.93 -2.31
C GLN A 60 3.14 7.43 -1.01
N ASP A 61 2.36 6.80 -0.15
CA ASP A 61 2.90 6.19 1.07
C ASP A 61 3.77 5.00 0.70
N TYR A 62 3.31 4.19 -0.25
CA TYR A 62 4.06 3.03 -0.72
C TYR A 62 5.44 3.43 -1.23
N GLY A 63 5.49 4.54 -1.96
CA GLY A 63 6.76 5.03 -2.51
C GLY A 63 7.72 5.54 -1.44
N MET A 64 7.20 5.95 -0.30
CA MET A 64 8.03 6.48 0.79
C MET A 64 8.48 5.42 1.78
N LEU A 65 7.81 4.27 1.79
CA LEU A 65 8.13 3.19 2.71
C LEU A 65 9.15 2.25 2.07
N VAL A 66 10.22 1.98 2.77
CA VAL A 66 11.32 1.15 2.26
C VAL A 66 11.48 -0.06 3.15
N GLU A 67 11.63 -1.23 2.55
CA GLU A 67 11.86 -2.45 3.32
C GLU A 67 13.11 -2.28 4.16
N GLY A 68 12.97 -2.61 5.43
CA GLY A 68 14.03 -2.43 6.40
C GLY A 68 13.87 -1.18 7.26
N ASP A 69 13.04 -0.24 6.86
CA ASP A 69 12.80 0.95 7.66
C ASP A 69 12.18 0.59 8.99
N GLU A 70 12.66 1.21 10.05
CA GLU A 70 12.11 1.06 11.39
C GLU A 70 11.57 2.40 11.84
N GLY A 71 10.47 2.39 12.56
CA GLY A 71 9.87 3.61 13.03
C GLY A 71 8.56 3.36 13.75
N ARG A 72 7.78 4.41 13.88
CA ARG A 72 6.50 4.33 14.58
C ARG A 72 5.37 4.24 13.59
N LEU A 73 4.64 3.15 13.69
CA LEU A 73 3.47 2.89 12.87
C LEU A 73 2.24 3.30 13.64
N SER A 74 1.40 4.11 13.02
CA SER A 74 0.10 4.49 13.58
C SER A 74 -0.98 3.89 12.71
N PHE A 75 -1.96 3.27 13.35
CA PHE A 75 -3.07 2.66 12.64
C PHE A 75 -4.30 2.63 13.51
N GLN A 76 -5.42 2.38 12.89
CA GLN A 76 -6.68 2.26 13.60
C GLN A 76 -7.43 1.07 12.99
N GLY A 77 -7.56 0.00 13.76
CA GLY A 77 -8.12 -1.24 13.24
C GLY A 77 -7.29 -1.74 12.07
N THR A 78 -7.90 -1.85 10.89
CA THR A 78 -7.22 -2.31 9.69
C THR A 78 -6.74 -1.15 8.82
N ARG A 79 -6.86 0.07 9.32
CA ARG A 79 -6.55 1.26 8.53
C ARG A 79 -5.18 1.81 8.87
N PHE A 80 -4.31 1.89 7.89
CA PHE A 80 -3.02 2.56 8.01
C PHE A 80 -3.24 4.05 8.12
N LEU A 81 -2.58 4.70 9.08
CA LEU A 81 -2.65 6.14 9.25
C LEU A 81 -1.34 6.81 8.91
N ASP A 82 -0.24 6.34 9.47
CA ASP A 82 1.04 6.99 9.29
C ASP A 82 2.18 6.10 9.72
N PHE A 83 3.36 6.36 9.17
CA PHE A 83 4.58 5.70 9.61
C PHE A 83 5.68 6.75 9.67
N GLU A 84 6.22 6.96 10.85
CA GLU A 84 7.30 7.92 11.06
C GLU A 84 8.60 7.14 11.24
N ARG A 85 9.46 7.21 10.24
CA ARG A 85 10.73 6.50 10.26
C ARG A 85 11.64 7.09 11.33
N ASP A 86 12.32 6.21 12.06
CA ASP A 86 13.31 6.64 13.03
C ASP A 86 14.45 7.32 12.30
N ILE A 87 14.92 8.41 12.87
CA ILE A 87 16.09 9.09 12.34
C ILE A 87 17.30 8.33 12.86
N GLY A 88 18.09 7.84 11.93
CA GLY A 88 19.29 7.15 12.34
C GLY A 88 20.21 8.08 13.09
N ASN A 89 20.85 7.57 14.11
CA ASN A 89 21.83 8.32 14.88
C ASN A 89 23.23 8.03 14.44
N GLY A 90 23.38 7.79 13.19
CA GLY A 90 24.67 7.39 12.66
C GLY A 90 25.58 8.54 12.31
N PHE A 91 25.27 9.66 12.76
CA PHE A 91 26.13 10.80 12.46
C PHE A 91 26.55 11.51 13.68
#